data_c3bf547fe79d6a32043c21b1e9a19153
#
_entry.id   c3bf547fe79d6a32043c21b1e9a19153
#
_cell.length_a   1.000
_cell.length_b   1.000
_cell.length_c   1.000
_cell.angle_alpha   90.00
_cell.angle_beta   90.00
_cell.angle_gamma   90.00
#
_symmetry.space_group_name_H-M   'P 1'
#
loop_
_entity.id
_entity.type
_entity.pdbx_description
1 polymer ?
#
loop_
_entity_poly.entity_id
_entity_poly.type
_entity_poly.pdbx_seq_one_letter_code
_entity_poly.pdbx_strand_id
1 'polypeptide(L)'
;MTFFQLQKKFLTKYNYHDDPNLDHEFLELVFAYSHKVKDVQHFYLYRNQPIDFEDQLNSFYLDLFLVCNCKFPCAYLTNNKSFYNYQFLIRKGALVPRPETELLVDKIILENFRGIRILDLCAGIGNIGLSLAKSLNAKVTLVEKYEIPFHLMKLNAKKLKVMHQVHLKQEDVKLFLITNKQKFDVVVMNPPYISKTSKLVEKSVLRYEPHHALFAKNNGLYFYQLLLTNLPYLMSKKIKVYLEIDPILVNSLTKLLNQI
;
A
#
# COMPACT_ATOMS: atom_id res chain seq x y z
N MET A 1 -12.38 -8.88 -31.48
CA MET A 1 -11.16 -8.04 -31.34
C MET A 1 -10.15 -8.82 -30.50
N THR A 2 -8.85 -8.81 -30.87
CA THR A 2 -7.80 -9.46 -30.05
C THR A 2 -7.33 -8.55 -28.91
N PHE A 3 -6.66 -9.12 -27.89
CA PHE A 3 -6.04 -8.32 -26.81
C PHE A 3 -5.03 -7.31 -27.35
N PHE A 4 -4.23 -7.69 -28.36
CA PHE A 4 -3.29 -6.79 -29.03
C PHE A 4 -3.98 -5.63 -29.76
N GLN A 5 -5.08 -5.90 -30.46
CA GLN A 5 -5.86 -4.85 -31.13
C GLN A 5 -6.50 -3.89 -30.13
N LEU A 6 -6.98 -4.41 -29.00
CA LEU A 6 -7.52 -3.60 -27.92
C LEU A 6 -6.45 -2.67 -27.32
N GLN A 7 -5.26 -3.21 -27.02
CA GLN A 7 -4.12 -2.42 -26.52
C GLN A 7 -3.70 -1.35 -27.53
N LYS A 8 -3.53 -1.70 -28.81
CA LYS A 8 -3.17 -0.75 -29.86
C LYS A 8 -4.18 0.39 -29.98
N LYS A 9 -5.48 0.08 -29.95
CA LYS A 9 -6.55 1.09 -29.97
C LYS A 9 -6.49 2.00 -28.75
N PHE A 10 -6.17 1.45 -27.57
CA PHE A 10 -5.98 2.20 -26.35
C PHE A 10 -4.79 3.15 -26.44
N LEU A 11 -3.59 2.67 -26.77
CA LEU A 11 -2.36 3.46 -26.89
C LEU A 11 -2.50 4.61 -27.89
N THR A 12 -3.20 4.37 -29.01
CA THR A 12 -3.48 5.42 -30.00
C THR A 12 -4.44 6.49 -29.47
N LYS A 13 -5.46 6.09 -28.70
CA LYS A 13 -6.49 7.02 -28.19
C LYS A 13 -6.00 7.91 -27.07
N TYR A 14 -5.16 7.38 -26.18
CA TYR A 14 -4.77 8.05 -24.93
C TYR A 14 -3.35 8.62 -24.95
N ASN A 15 -2.70 8.64 -26.12
CA ASN A 15 -1.38 9.26 -26.30
C ASN A 15 -0.34 8.78 -25.27
N TYR A 16 -0.10 7.46 -25.26
CA TYR A 16 0.75 6.74 -24.30
C TYR A 16 2.10 7.41 -24.02
N HIS A 17 2.67 8.14 -25.00
CA HIS A 17 3.97 8.84 -24.84
C HIS A 17 3.97 9.88 -23.71
N ASP A 18 2.80 10.39 -23.33
CA ASP A 18 2.66 11.43 -22.31
C ASP A 18 2.53 10.88 -20.90
N ASP A 19 2.16 9.59 -20.73
CA ASP A 19 2.02 8.95 -19.43
C ASP A 19 2.34 7.44 -19.50
N PRO A 20 3.57 7.03 -19.21
CA PRO A 20 4.00 5.63 -19.26
C PRO A 20 3.25 4.69 -18.30
N ASN A 21 2.62 5.25 -17.25
CA ASN A 21 1.85 4.44 -16.30
C ASN A 21 0.53 3.93 -16.88
N LEU A 22 0.03 4.55 -17.95
CA LEU A 22 -1.23 4.14 -18.57
C LEU A 22 -1.22 2.71 -19.10
N ASP A 23 -0.07 2.21 -19.60
CA ASP A 23 0.02 0.82 -20.07
C ASP A 23 -0.13 -0.17 -18.90
N HIS A 24 0.46 0.15 -17.74
CA HIS A 24 0.29 -0.64 -16.54
C HIS A 24 -1.18 -0.64 -16.08
N GLU A 25 -1.82 0.50 -16.04
CA GLU A 25 -3.24 0.62 -15.64
C GLU A 25 -4.17 -0.10 -16.63
N PHE A 26 -3.88 -0.03 -17.94
CA PHE A 26 -4.58 -0.82 -18.96
C PHE A 26 -4.47 -2.32 -18.70
N LEU A 27 -3.26 -2.82 -18.42
CA LEU A 27 -3.02 -4.23 -18.11
C LEU A 27 -3.73 -4.66 -16.81
N GLU A 28 -3.71 -3.86 -15.77
CA GLU A 28 -4.44 -4.11 -14.52
C GLU A 28 -5.95 -4.26 -14.78
N LEU A 29 -6.54 -3.42 -15.63
CA LEU A 29 -7.95 -3.57 -16.04
C LEU A 29 -8.15 -4.86 -16.86
N VAL A 30 -7.27 -5.17 -17.81
CA VAL A 30 -7.37 -6.42 -18.58
C VAL A 30 -7.32 -7.63 -17.64
N PHE A 31 -6.45 -7.64 -16.64
CA PHE A 31 -6.36 -8.74 -15.67
C PHE A 31 -7.60 -8.89 -14.80
N ALA A 32 -8.30 -7.77 -14.54
CA ALA A 32 -9.56 -7.79 -13.78
C ALA A 32 -10.73 -8.35 -14.62
N TYR A 33 -10.80 -8.01 -15.90
CA TYR A 33 -11.90 -8.40 -16.77
C TYR A 33 -11.71 -9.77 -17.43
N SER A 34 -10.49 -10.16 -17.75
CA SER A 34 -10.19 -11.42 -18.43
C SER A 34 -10.21 -12.62 -17.50
N HIS A 35 -10.75 -13.73 -17.97
CA HIS A 35 -10.61 -15.04 -17.30
C HIS A 35 -9.30 -15.75 -17.66
N LYS A 36 -8.72 -15.43 -18.82
CA LYS A 36 -7.51 -16.07 -19.36
C LYS A 36 -6.23 -15.33 -19.00
N VAL A 37 -6.27 -13.99 -19.01
CA VAL A 37 -5.09 -13.12 -18.83
C VAL A 37 -5.07 -12.61 -17.39
N LYS A 38 -4.10 -13.03 -16.59
CA LYS A 38 -4.00 -12.72 -15.16
C LYS A 38 -2.73 -11.98 -14.77
N ASP A 39 -1.78 -11.90 -15.67
CA ASP A 39 -0.50 -11.22 -15.51
C ASP A 39 0.11 -10.87 -16.88
N VAL A 40 1.24 -10.19 -16.86
CA VAL A 40 1.96 -9.72 -18.06
C VAL A 40 2.39 -10.90 -18.94
N GLN A 41 2.83 -12.02 -18.37
CA GLN A 41 3.26 -13.19 -19.18
C GLN A 41 2.07 -13.80 -19.93
N HIS A 42 0.94 -13.97 -19.24
CA HIS A 42 -0.31 -14.41 -19.85
C HIS A 42 -0.78 -13.43 -20.93
N PHE A 43 -0.63 -12.11 -20.72
CA PHE A 43 -0.98 -11.14 -21.75
C PHE A 43 -0.20 -11.37 -23.05
N TYR A 44 1.12 -11.52 -22.98
CA TYR A 44 1.94 -11.78 -24.16
C TYR A 44 1.64 -13.13 -24.81
N LEU A 45 1.31 -14.17 -24.04
CA LEU A 45 0.93 -15.48 -24.53
C LEU A 45 -0.40 -15.44 -25.32
N TYR A 46 -1.39 -14.70 -24.81
CA TYR A 46 -2.74 -14.66 -25.36
C TYR A 46 -3.01 -13.43 -26.21
N ARG A 47 -2.05 -12.52 -26.41
CA ARG A 47 -2.27 -11.21 -27.04
C ARG A 47 -2.92 -11.25 -28.43
N ASN A 48 -2.69 -12.29 -29.21
CA ASN A 48 -3.25 -12.46 -30.56
C ASN A 48 -4.58 -13.25 -30.55
N GLN A 49 -5.06 -13.68 -29.40
CA GLN A 49 -6.36 -14.34 -29.27
C GLN A 49 -7.46 -13.31 -29.05
N PRO A 50 -8.73 -13.69 -29.37
CA PRO A 50 -9.88 -12.86 -29.05
C PRO A 50 -9.97 -12.58 -27.54
N ILE A 51 -10.40 -11.36 -27.20
CA ILE A 51 -10.75 -11.01 -25.81
C ILE A 51 -11.89 -11.92 -25.33
N ASP A 52 -11.88 -12.24 -24.05
CA ASP A 52 -12.83 -13.14 -23.41
C ASP A 52 -13.85 -12.42 -22.50
N PHE A 53 -14.00 -11.10 -22.69
CA PHE A 53 -14.94 -10.23 -21.97
C PHE A 53 -15.70 -9.28 -22.92
N GLU A 54 -16.07 -9.77 -24.12
CA GLU A 54 -16.78 -8.94 -25.11
C GLU A 54 -18.12 -8.42 -24.61
N ASP A 55 -18.83 -9.20 -23.82
CA ASP A 55 -20.08 -8.83 -23.14
C ASP A 55 -19.90 -7.71 -22.09
N GLN A 56 -18.69 -7.54 -21.54
CA GLN A 56 -18.34 -6.51 -20.57
C GLN A 56 -17.53 -5.35 -21.18
N LEU A 57 -17.39 -5.31 -22.51
CA LEU A 57 -16.52 -4.35 -23.19
C LEU A 57 -16.92 -2.88 -22.92
N ASN A 58 -18.22 -2.59 -22.80
CA ASN A 58 -18.70 -1.25 -22.46
C ASN A 58 -18.29 -0.84 -21.03
N SER A 59 -18.37 -1.75 -20.08
CA SER A 59 -17.92 -1.51 -18.70
C SER A 59 -16.40 -1.31 -18.67
N PHE A 60 -15.65 -2.13 -19.39
CA PHE A 60 -14.21 -1.97 -19.55
C PHE A 60 -13.83 -0.59 -20.09
N TYR A 61 -14.52 -0.10 -21.15
CA TYR A 61 -14.26 1.23 -21.70
C TYR A 61 -14.64 2.36 -20.74
N LEU A 62 -15.68 2.19 -19.92
CA LEU A 62 -16.05 3.15 -18.89
C LEU A 62 -14.98 3.23 -17.81
N ASP A 63 -14.51 2.09 -17.31
CA ASP A 63 -13.44 2.02 -16.31
C ASP A 63 -12.14 2.62 -16.85
N LEU A 64 -11.82 2.32 -18.11
CA LEU A 64 -10.67 2.89 -18.79
C LEU A 64 -10.76 4.41 -18.90
N PHE A 65 -11.95 4.94 -19.20
CA PHE A 65 -12.19 6.39 -19.21
C PHE A 65 -12.01 7.01 -17.82
N LEU A 66 -12.51 6.36 -16.77
CA LEU A 66 -12.36 6.82 -15.40
C LEU A 66 -10.88 6.89 -14.98
N VAL A 67 -10.11 5.88 -15.32
CA VAL A 67 -8.67 5.84 -15.01
C VAL A 67 -7.92 6.92 -15.81
N CYS A 68 -8.07 6.95 -17.12
CA CYS A 68 -7.26 7.83 -17.98
C CYS A 68 -7.64 9.31 -17.87
N ASN A 69 -8.93 9.62 -17.90
CA ASN A 69 -9.42 11.00 -17.95
C ASN A 69 -9.74 11.59 -16.58
N CYS A 70 -10.27 10.77 -15.67
CA CYS A 70 -10.63 11.24 -14.33
C CYS A 70 -9.53 10.98 -13.30
N LYS A 71 -8.47 10.25 -13.67
CA LYS A 71 -7.38 9.82 -12.78
C LYS A 71 -7.92 9.09 -11.54
N PHE A 72 -9.01 8.31 -11.75
CA PHE A 72 -9.57 7.47 -10.69
C PHE A 72 -8.62 6.29 -10.44
N PRO A 73 -8.28 5.96 -9.18
CA PRO A 73 -7.35 4.87 -8.92
C PRO A 73 -7.85 3.52 -9.47
N CYS A 74 -7.12 2.93 -10.40
CA CYS A 74 -7.43 1.63 -11.00
C CYS A 74 -7.64 0.55 -9.93
N ALA A 75 -6.84 0.57 -8.87
CA ALA A 75 -6.94 -0.34 -7.75
C ALA A 75 -8.32 -0.37 -7.08
N TYR A 76 -9.06 0.74 -7.07
CA TYR A 76 -10.41 0.80 -6.52
C TYR A 76 -11.48 0.22 -7.46
N LEU A 77 -11.24 0.22 -8.78
CA LEU A 77 -12.11 -0.44 -9.76
C LEU A 77 -11.91 -1.94 -9.71
N THR A 78 -10.67 -2.38 -9.72
CA THR A 78 -10.31 -3.81 -9.73
C THR A 78 -10.44 -4.48 -8.36
N ASN A 79 -10.60 -3.69 -7.28
CA ASN A 79 -10.56 -4.12 -5.90
C ASN A 79 -9.29 -4.89 -5.51
N ASN A 80 -8.21 -4.72 -6.25
CA ASN A 80 -6.93 -5.37 -6.07
C ASN A 80 -5.78 -4.39 -6.31
N LYS A 81 -4.67 -4.62 -5.60
CA LYS A 81 -3.39 -3.95 -5.82
C LYS A 81 -2.25 -4.92 -5.62
N SER A 82 -1.39 -5.01 -6.61
CA SER A 82 -0.10 -5.68 -6.47
C SER A 82 0.77 -4.88 -5.50
N PHE A 83 1.37 -5.53 -4.54
CA PHE A 83 2.37 -4.94 -3.67
C PHE A 83 3.36 -6.03 -3.26
N TYR A 84 4.65 -5.75 -3.43
CA TYR A 84 5.69 -6.72 -3.26
C TYR A 84 5.38 -7.95 -4.14
N ASN A 85 5.49 -9.17 -3.66
CA ASN A 85 5.17 -10.38 -4.41
C ASN A 85 3.71 -10.85 -4.21
N TYR A 86 2.80 -9.99 -3.77
CA TYR A 86 1.46 -10.40 -3.35
C TYR A 86 0.36 -9.50 -3.92
N GLN A 87 -0.84 -10.07 -4.01
CA GLN A 87 -2.06 -9.37 -4.41
C GLN A 87 -2.90 -9.02 -3.17
N PHE A 88 -3.12 -7.74 -2.93
CA PHE A 88 -3.90 -7.23 -1.81
C PHE A 88 -5.29 -6.78 -2.26
N LEU A 89 -6.30 -7.15 -1.47
CA LEU A 89 -7.63 -6.57 -1.60
C LEU A 89 -7.60 -5.13 -1.12
N ILE A 90 -8.22 -4.27 -1.90
CA ILE A 90 -8.34 -2.84 -1.58
C ILE A 90 -9.69 -2.31 -2.05
N ARG A 91 -10.16 -1.22 -1.45
CA ARG A 91 -11.32 -0.44 -1.92
C ARG A 91 -11.21 1.00 -1.47
N LYS A 92 -12.05 1.85 -2.02
CA LYS A 92 -12.17 3.26 -1.59
C LYS A 92 -12.30 3.37 -0.06
N GLY A 93 -11.56 4.30 0.53
CA GLY A 93 -11.45 4.49 1.98
C GLY A 93 -10.19 3.88 2.62
N ALA A 94 -9.36 3.19 1.83
CA ALA A 94 -8.00 2.76 2.23
C ALA A 94 -6.96 3.38 1.28
N LEU A 95 -5.79 3.70 1.79
CA LEU A 95 -4.67 4.21 0.98
C LEU A 95 -4.23 3.16 -0.03
N VAL A 96 -4.02 3.57 -1.28
CA VAL A 96 -3.46 2.69 -2.31
C VAL A 96 -1.97 2.47 -2.01
N PRO A 97 -1.50 1.21 -1.86
CA PRO A 97 -0.08 0.93 -1.66
C PRO A 97 0.80 1.54 -2.75
N ARG A 98 1.92 2.15 -2.35
CA ARG A 98 2.87 2.80 -3.26
C ARG A 98 4.05 1.88 -3.55
N PRO A 99 4.59 1.89 -4.81
CA PRO A 99 5.75 1.09 -5.16
C PRO A 99 6.98 1.40 -4.29
N GLU A 100 7.19 2.67 -3.93
CA GLU A 100 8.30 3.11 -3.10
C GLU A 100 8.32 2.43 -1.72
N THR A 101 7.14 2.12 -1.19
CA THR A 101 6.99 1.41 0.09
C THR A 101 7.52 -0.03 0.03
N GLU A 102 7.66 -0.63 -1.17
CA GLU A 102 8.26 -1.96 -1.34
C GLU A 102 9.75 -1.98 -0.95
N LEU A 103 10.47 -0.87 -1.18
CA LEU A 103 11.87 -0.72 -0.76
C LEU A 103 12.03 -0.85 0.76
N LEU A 104 11.01 -0.40 1.52
CA LEU A 104 10.99 -0.55 2.98
C LEU A 104 10.89 -2.02 3.38
N VAL A 105 10.05 -2.80 2.68
CA VAL A 105 9.91 -4.24 2.90
C VAL A 105 11.21 -4.98 2.56
N ASP A 106 11.83 -4.68 1.40
CA ASP A 106 13.11 -5.25 1.01
C ASP A 106 14.20 -4.99 2.05
N LYS A 107 14.34 -3.75 2.50
CA LYS A 107 15.31 -3.35 3.51
C LYS A 107 15.13 -4.15 4.81
N ILE A 108 13.89 -4.32 5.26
CA ILE A 108 13.60 -5.08 6.48
C ILE A 108 13.94 -6.57 6.29
N ILE A 109 13.63 -7.15 5.15
CA ILE A 109 13.92 -8.57 4.86
C ILE A 109 15.42 -8.81 4.80
N LEU A 110 16.18 -7.94 4.13
CA LEU A 110 17.63 -8.07 3.99
C LEU A 110 18.38 -7.95 5.33
N GLU A 111 17.86 -7.15 6.26
CA GLU A 111 18.56 -6.84 7.53
C GLU A 111 18.10 -7.67 8.73
N ASN A 112 17.13 -8.55 8.56
CA ASN A 112 16.54 -9.26 9.69
C ASN A 112 16.41 -10.77 9.46
N PHE A 113 16.32 -11.51 10.58
CA PHE A 113 16.20 -12.97 10.57
C PHE A 113 14.74 -13.42 10.57
N ARG A 114 14.51 -14.68 10.27
CA ARG A 114 13.19 -15.31 10.42
C ARG A 114 12.76 -15.39 11.90
N GLY A 115 11.45 -15.34 12.14
CA GLY A 115 10.87 -15.55 13.45
C GLY A 115 10.91 -14.35 14.40
N ILE A 116 11.32 -13.17 13.94
CA ILE A 116 11.32 -11.93 14.72
C ILE A 116 9.91 -11.42 15.03
N ARG A 117 9.82 -10.55 16.04
CA ARG A 117 8.58 -9.85 16.39
C ARG A 117 8.59 -8.45 15.80
N ILE A 118 7.63 -8.20 14.94
CA ILE A 118 7.49 -6.92 14.21
C ILE A 118 6.24 -6.20 14.71
N LEU A 119 6.34 -4.88 14.85
CA LEU A 119 5.22 -3.98 15.04
C LEU A 119 5.07 -3.12 13.78
N ASP A 120 3.89 -3.19 13.15
CA ASP A 120 3.50 -2.36 12.00
C ASP A 120 2.45 -1.36 12.47
N LEU A 121 2.82 -0.08 12.52
CA LEU A 121 1.97 1.03 12.97
C LEU A 121 1.41 1.79 11.78
N CYS A 122 0.15 2.20 11.85
CA CYS A 122 -0.60 2.77 10.73
C CYS A 122 -0.69 1.79 9.55
N ALA A 123 -0.99 0.53 9.85
CA ALA A 123 -0.79 -0.60 8.95
C ALA A 123 -1.69 -0.59 7.69
N GLY A 124 -2.73 0.27 7.65
CA GLY A 124 -3.63 0.35 6.51
C GLY A 124 -4.29 -1.00 6.18
N ILE A 125 -4.16 -1.43 4.94
CA ILE A 125 -4.64 -2.75 4.49
C ILE A 125 -3.69 -3.90 4.85
N GLY A 126 -2.61 -3.60 5.59
CA GLY A 126 -1.62 -4.57 6.06
C GLY A 126 -0.54 -4.92 5.03
N ASN A 127 -0.39 -4.16 3.96
CA ASN A 127 0.53 -4.52 2.87
C ASN A 127 1.99 -4.69 3.35
N ILE A 128 2.51 -3.87 4.25
CA ILE A 128 3.86 -4.02 4.81
C ILE A 128 3.91 -5.22 5.75
N GLY A 129 3.16 -5.19 6.84
CA GLY A 129 3.26 -6.19 7.91
C GLY A 129 2.90 -7.61 7.46
N LEU A 130 1.89 -7.77 6.56
CA LEU A 130 1.52 -9.08 6.04
C LEU A 130 2.56 -9.63 5.06
N SER A 131 3.20 -8.78 4.25
CA SER A 131 4.32 -9.18 3.40
C SER A 131 5.52 -9.66 4.23
N LEU A 132 5.83 -8.94 5.32
CA LEU A 132 6.89 -9.32 6.26
C LEU A 132 6.56 -10.62 7.01
N ALA A 133 5.31 -10.78 7.47
CA ALA A 133 4.87 -12.03 8.09
C ALA A 133 5.10 -13.22 7.17
N LYS A 134 4.73 -13.08 5.90
CA LYS A 134 4.86 -14.14 4.89
C LYS A 134 6.32 -14.43 4.52
N SER A 135 7.12 -13.40 4.28
CA SER A 135 8.50 -13.53 3.80
C SER A 135 9.47 -14.00 4.88
N LEU A 136 9.35 -13.48 6.10
CA LEU A 136 10.24 -13.76 7.23
C LEU A 136 9.70 -14.83 8.19
N ASN A 137 8.51 -15.36 7.96
CA ASN A 137 7.80 -16.17 8.96
C ASN A 137 7.78 -15.48 10.35
N ALA A 138 7.61 -14.14 10.35
CA ALA A 138 7.67 -13.30 11.52
C ALA A 138 6.33 -13.31 12.28
N LYS A 139 6.38 -12.98 13.59
CA LYS A 139 5.19 -12.65 14.38
C LYS A 139 4.94 -11.15 14.29
N VAL A 140 3.85 -10.74 13.64
CA VAL A 140 3.59 -9.33 13.37
C VAL A 140 2.35 -8.83 14.09
N THR A 141 2.49 -7.75 14.87
CA THR A 141 1.36 -6.99 15.40
C THR A 141 1.11 -5.82 14.46
N LEU A 142 -0.11 -5.73 13.91
CA LEU A 142 -0.51 -4.67 13.00
C LEU A 142 -1.58 -3.81 13.68
N VAL A 143 -1.34 -2.49 13.70
CA VAL A 143 -2.21 -1.52 14.35
C VAL A 143 -2.80 -0.58 13.30
N GLU A 144 -4.11 -0.60 13.17
CA GLU A 144 -4.85 0.27 12.27
C GLU A 144 -6.09 0.80 12.99
N LYS A 145 -6.34 2.10 12.87
CA LYS A 145 -7.46 2.77 13.55
C LYS A 145 -8.77 2.61 12.80
N TYR A 146 -8.75 2.75 11.48
CA TYR A 146 -9.95 2.93 10.67
C TYR A 146 -10.55 1.60 10.25
N GLU A 147 -11.87 1.53 10.27
CA GLU A 147 -12.63 0.30 10.05
C GLU A 147 -12.40 -0.31 8.67
N ILE A 148 -12.47 0.51 7.60
CA ILE A 148 -12.33 0.02 6.22
C ILE A 148 -10.97 -0.64 5.99
N PRO A 149 -9.83 0.03 6.21
CA PRO A 149 -8.53 -0.61 6.01
C PRO A 149 -8.31 -1.78 6.98
N PHE A 150 -8.78 -1.70 8.24
CA PHE A 150 -8.68 -2.81 9.17
C PHE A 150 -9.45 -4.06 8.72
N HIS A 151 -10.66 -3.88 8.17
CA HIS A 151 -11.43 -5.00 7.61
C HIS A 151 -10.69 -5.62 6.42
N LEU A 152 -10.16 -4.79 5.52
CA LEU A 152 -9.34 -5.25 4.39
C LEU A 152 -8.09 -5.98 4.86
N MET A 153 -7.42 -5.50 5.89
CA MET A 153 -6.27 -6.17 6.50
C MET A 153 -6.60 -7.59 6.96
N LYS A 154 -7.76 -7.79 7.60
CA LYS A 154 -8.24 -9.14 7.98
C LYS A 154 -8.44 -10.06 6.76
N LEU A 155 -9.07 -9.53 5.70
CA LEU A 155 -9.28 -10.28 4.47
C LEU A 155 -7.96 -10.63 3.79
N ASN A 156 -7.01 -9.69 3.73
CA ASN A 156 -5.69 -9.88 3.18
C ASN A 156 -4.87 -10.91 3.97
N ALA A 157 -4.92 -10.87 5.29
CA ALA A 157 -4.26 -11.87 6.15
C ALA A 157 -4.79 -13.29 5.91
N LYS A 158 -6.11 -13.44 5.68
CA LYS A 158 -6.72 -14.71 5.30
C LYS A 158 -6.28 -15.15 3.89
N LYS A 159 -6.34 -14.23 2.90
CA LYS A 159 -5.94 -14.48 1.52
C LYS A 159 -4.48 -14.94 1.43
N LEU A 160 -3.57 -14.30 2.17
CA LEU A 160 -2.15 -14.65 2.24
C LEU A 160 -1.85 -15.86 3.13
N LYS A 161 -2.84 -16.40 3.85
CA LYS A 161 -2.73 -17.54 4.77
C LYS A 161 -1.74 -17.29 5.93
N VAL A 162 -1.68 -16.05 6.44
CA VAL A 162 -0.77 -15.63 7.54
C VAL A 162 -1.48 -15.32 8.85
N MET A 163 -2.78 -15.61 8.98
CA MET A 163 -3.56 -15.33 10.20
C MET A 163 -2.95 -15.90 11.48
N HIS A 164 -2.23 -17.02 11.41
CA HIS A 164 -1.55 -17.64 12.55
C HIS A 164 -0.25 -16.92 12.99
N GLN A 165 0.22 -15.98 12.18
CA GLN A 165 1.44 -15.20 12.41
C GLN A 165 1.15 -13.77 12.85
N VAL A 166 -0.11 -13.30 12.73
CA VAL A 166 -0.44 -11.90 12.91
C VAL A 166 -1.39 -11.65 14.07
N HIS A 167 -1.17 -10.54 14.75
CA HIS A 167 -2.06 -10.00 15.77
C HIS A 167 -2.61 -8.65 15.28
N LEU A 168 -3.87 -8.64 14.89
CA LEU A 168 -4.51 -7.47 14.29
C LEU A 168 -5.22 -6.64 15.38
N LYS A 169 -4.88 -5.36 15.48
CA LYS A 169 -5.42 -4.40 16.45
C LYS A 169 -6.14 -3.26 15.73
N GLN A 170 -7.45 -3.16 15.95
CA GLN A 170 -8.20 -1.97 15.52
C GLN A 170 -8.14 -0.94 16.63
N GLU A 171 -7.13 -0.08 16.60
CA GLU A 171 -6.86 0.85 17.68
C GLU A 171 -6.12 2.09 17.17
N ASP A 172 -6.30 3.22 17.86
CA ASP A 172 -5.47 4.40 17.62
C ASP A 172 -4.05 4.16 18.07
N VAL A 173 -3.06 4.52 17.22
CA VAL A 173 -1.63 4.32 17.49
C VAL A 173 -1.20 4.94 18.84
N LYS A 174 -1.75 6.12 19.18
CA LYS A 174 -1.43 6.77 20.46
C LYS A 174 -1.89 5.90 21.65
N LEU A 175 -3.11 5.37 21.59
CA LEU A 175 -3.64 4.51 22.65
C LEU A 175 -2.85 3.21 22.74
N PHE A 176 -2.59 2.56 21.60
CA PHE A 176 -1.78 1.35 21.55
C PHE A 176 -0.41 1.55 22.17
N LEU A 177 0.31 2.62 21.82
CA LEU A 177 1.66 2.89 22.35
C LEU A 177 1.67 3.09 23.87
N ILE A 178 0.61 3.66 24.45
CA ILE A 178 0.48 3.88 25.91
C ILE A 178 0.11 2.59 26.65
N THR A 179 -0.74 1.75 26.05
CA THR A 179 -1.30 0.56 26.74
C THR A 179 -0.50 -0.72 26.49
N ASN A 180 0.30 -0.74 25.41
CA ASN A 180 1.05 -1.92 25.01
C ASN A 180 2.15 -2.29 25.99
N LYS A 181 2.20 -3.59 26.33
CA LYS A 181 3.26 -4.18 27.18
C LYS A 181 4.18 -5.12 26.41
N GLN A 182 3.89 -5.39 25.13
CA GLN A 182 4.70 -6.28 24.32
C GLN A 182 5.98 -5.58 23.87
N LYS A 183 7.03 -6.37 23.66
CA LYS A 183 8.31 -5.92 23.15
C LYS A 183 8.53 -6.45 21.74
N PHE A 184 9.17 -5.66 20.91
CA PHE A 184 9.40 -5.94 19.49
C PHE A 184 10.89 -5.87 19.18
N ASP A 185 11.27 -6.56 18.10
CA ASP A 185 12.63 -6.56 17.57
C ASP A 185 12.74 -5.54 16.41
N VAL A 186 11.60 -5.32 15.72
CA VAL A 186 11.47 -4.36 14.63
C VAL A 186 10.17 -3.56 14.80
N VAL A 187 10.25 -2.25 14.56
CA VAL A 187 9.08 -1.39 14.33
C VAL A 187 9.15 -0.86 12.91
N VAL A 188 8.06 -0.97 12.18
CA VAL A 188 7.88 -0.34 10.86
C VAL A 188 6.67 0.58 10.90
N MET A 189 6.77 1.72 10.21
CA MET A 189 5.67 2.66 10.14
C MET A 189 5.72 3.46 8.83
N ASN A 190 4.64 3.39 8.07
CA ASN A 190 4.33 4.33 6.98
C ASN A 190 3.10 5.17 7.43
N PRO A 191 3.30 6.25 8.19
CA PRO A 191 2.21 7.02 8.76
C PRO A 191 1.73 8.09 7.78
N PRO A 192 0.58 8.72 8.03
CA PRO A 192 0.30 10.02 7.45
C PRO A 192 1.43 11.01 7.79
N TYR A 193 2.03 11.63 6.77
CA TYR A 193 3.17 12.56 6.95
C TYR A 193 3.03 13.87 6.19
N ILE A 194 1.95 14.08 5.46
CA ILE A 194 1.74 15.29 4.67
C ILE A 194 1.21 16.40 5.59
N SER A 195 1.83 17.57 5.53
CA SER A 195 1.29 18.75 6.19
C SER A 195 -0.04 19.18 5.52
N LYS A 196 -1.02 19.59 6.32
CA LYS A 196 -2.29 20.14 5.80
C LYS A 196 -2.12 21.39 4.92
N THR A 197 -0.99 22.06 5.04
CA THR A 197 -0.64 23.25 4.26
C THR A 197 0.13 22.92 2.98
N SER A 198 0.49 21.66 2.77
CA SER A 198 1.21 21.23 1.58
C SER A 198 0.36 21.38 0.32
N LYS A 199 0.95 21.97 -0.71
CA LYS A 199 0.36 22.11 -2.06
C LYS A 199 0.90 21.09 -3.05
N LEU A 200 1.75 20.18 -2.60
CA LEU A 200 2.48 19.23 -3.46
C LEU A 200 1.72 17.92 -3.71
N VAL A 201 0.55 17.74 -3.09
CA VAL A 201 -0.24 16.52 -3.25
C VAL A 201 -1.02 16.59 -4.57
N GLU A 202 -0.94 15.53 -5.35
CA GLU A 202 -1.70 15.43 -6.60
C GLU A 202 -3.21 15.58 -6.38
N LYS A 203 -3.88 16.28 -7.28
CA LYS A 203 -5.33 16.52 -7.20
C LYS A 203 -6.15 15.24 -7.20
N SER A 204 -5.71 14.21 -7.91
CA SER A 204 -6.32 12.88 -7.95
C SER A 204 -6.28 12.20 -6.58
N VAL A 205 -5.13 12.23 -5.91
CA VAL A 205 -4.96 11.69 -4.55
C VAL A 205 -5.87 12.40 -3.57
N LEU A 206 -5.91 13.75 -3.61
CA LEU A 206 -6.80 14.55 -2.78
C LEU A 206 -8.28 14.25 -3.02
N ARG A 207 -8.66 13.92 -4.25
CA ARG A 207 -10.06 13.69 -4.63
C ARG A 207 -10.57 12.32 -4.24
N TYR A 208 -9.71 11.30 -4.31
CA TYR A 208 -10.16 9.91 -4.26
C TYR A 208 -9.67 9.14 -3.04
N GLU A 209 -8.50 9.50 -2.49
CA GLU A 209 -7.92 8.76 -1.37
C GLU A 209 -8.27 9.35 0.00
N PRO A 210 -8.24 8.57 1.07
CA PRO A 210 -8.70 9.03 2.38
C PRO A 210 -7.72 10.03 3.00
N HIS A 211 -8.18 11.24 3.28
CA HIS A 211 -7.36 12.32 3.84
C HIS A 211 -6.72 11.96 5.17
N HIS A 212 -7.35 11.11 5.97
CA HIS A 212 -6.80 10.67 7.25
C HIS A 212 -5.56 9.77 7.11
N ALA A 213 -5.37 9.16 5.94
CA ALA A 213 -4.17 8.39 5.62
C ALA A 213 -3.05 9.23 4.98
N LEU A 214 -3.34 10.51 4.66
CA LEU A 214 -2.40 11.42 4.00
C LEU A 214 -1.85 12.46 4.98
N PHE A 215 -2.74 13.13 5.74
CA PHE A 215 -2.40 14.33 6.49
C PHE A 215 -2.13 14.08 7.96
N ALA A 216 -1.06 14.68 8.47
CA ALA A 216 -0.73 14.68 9.88
C ALA A 216 -0.60 16.09 10.47
N LYS A 217 -0.74 16.18 11.80
CA LYS A 217 -0.46 17.39 12.59
C LYS A 217 1.06 17.65 12.67
N ASN A 218 1.43 18.79 13.25
CA ASN A 218 2.81 19.18 13.50
C ASN A 218 3.65 19.15 12.21
N ASN A 219 3.12 19.72 11.12
CA ASN A 219 3.75 19.74 9.80
C ASN A 219 4.21 18.35 9.32
N GLY A 220 3.41 17.30 9.60
CA GLY A 220 3.73 15.93 9.19
C GLY A 220 4.46 15.11 10.25
N LEU A 221 4.95 15.71 11.32
CA LEU A 221 5.83 15.03 12.31
C LEU A 221 5.10 14.29 13.43
N TYR A 222 3.79 14.43 13.56
CA TYR A 222 3.02 13.94 14.70
C TYR A 222 3.26 12.47 15.04
N PHE A 223 3.17 11.57 14.08
CA PHE A 223 3.31 10.13 14.32
C PHE A 223 4.76 9.75 14.65
N TYR A 224 5.74 10.41 14.06
CA TYR A 224 7.15 10.19 14.37
C TYR A 224 7.47 10.61 15.81
N GLN A 225 7.01 11.79 16.23
CA GLN A 225 7.16 12.25 17.62
C GLN A 225 6.51 11.27 18.59
N LEU A 226 5.31 10.81 18.28
CA LEU A 226 4.58 9.86 19.10
C LEU A 226 5.34 8.53 19.25
N LEU A 227 5.87 7.98 18.15
CA LEU A 227 6.67 6.76 18.16
C LEU A 227 7.95 6.96 18.98
N LEU A 228 8.72 8.01 18.71
CA LEU A 228 10.01 8.25 19.34
C LEU A 228 9.88 8.42 20.88
N THR A 229 8.86 9.15 21.34
CA THR A 229 8.57 9.31 22.77
C THR A 229 8.27 7.96 23.47
N ASN A 230 7.65 7.02 22.77
CA ASN A 230 7.24 5.73 23.32
C ASN A 230 8.21 4.58 22.99
N LEU A 231 9.23 4.83 22.18
CA LEU A 231 10.17 3.81 21.70
C LEU A 231 10.84 3.00 22.82
N PRO A 232 11.29 3.60 23.96
CA PRO A 232 11.88 2.85 25.07
C PRO A 232 10.95 1.77 25.65
N TYR A 233 9.65 1.99 25.60
CA TYR A 233 8.66 1.02 26.08
C TYR A 233 8.40 -0.14 25.11
N LEU A 234 8.81 -0.03 23.85
CA LEU A 234 8.67 -1.06 22.82
C LEU A 234 9.89 -1.98 22.72
N MET A 235 11.03 -1.56 23.25
CA MET A 235 12.30 -2.27 23.09
C MET A 235 12.37 -3.55 23.94
N SER A 236 12.92 -4.64 23.36
CA SER A 236 13.43 -5.77 24.14
C SER A 236 14.87 -5.49 24.66
N LYS A 237 15.88 -5.73 23.81
CA LYS A 237 17.31 -5.36 24.07
C LYS A 237 17.78 -4.33 23.05
N LYS A 238 17.56 -4.65 21.78
CA LYS A 238 17.80 -3.76 20.63
C LYS A 238 16.56 -3.77 19.76
N ILE A 239 16.22 -2.64 19.18
CA ILE A 239 15.12 -2.50 18.26
C ILE A 239 15.63 -1.80 17.01
N LYS A 240 15.18 -2.26 15.84
CA LYS A 240 15.36 -1.55 14.59
C LYS A 240 14.05 -0.84 14.23
N VAL A 241 14.16 0.40 13.79
CA VAL A 241 13.00 1.21 13.39
C VAL A 241 13.14 1.59 11.93
N TYR A 242 12.11 1.30 11.16
CA TYR A 242 12.04 1.60 9.74
C TYR A 242 10.85 2.52 9.48
N LEU A 243 11.12 3.66 8.89
CA LEU A 243 10.13 4.71 8.67
C LEU A 243 10.09 5.09 7.20
N GLU A 244 8.90 5.15 6.62
CA GLU A 244 8.71 5.89 5.39
C GLU A 244 8.54 7.37 5.73
N ILE A 245 9.27 8.24 5.03
CA ILE A 245 9.26 9.68 5.27
C ILE A 245 9.27 10.46 3.96
N ASP A 246 8.64 11.63 3.95
CA ASP A 246 8.85 12.61 2.89
C ASP A 246 10.25 13.21 3.02
N PRO A 247 11.05 13.33 1.93
CA PRO A 247 12.37 13.96 1.95
C PRO A 247 12.40 15.34 2.64
N ILE A 248 11.34 16.10 2.54
CA ILE A 248 11.21 17.43 3.17
C ILE A 248 11.27 17.35 4.71
N LEU A 249 10.92 16.22 5.31
CA LEU A 249 10.90 16.01 6.77
C LEU A 249 12.25 15.52 7.32
N VAL A 250 13.21 15.12 6.50
CA VAL A 250 14.48 14.51 6.92
C VAL A 250 15.18 15.36 7.97
N ASN A 251 15.40 16.65 7.70
CA ASN A 251 16.10 17.55 8.61
C ASN A 251 15.37 17.71 9.95
N SER A 252 14.03 17.81 9.90
CA SER A 252 13.22 17.96 11.11
C SER A 252 13.20 16.68 11.95
N LEU A 253 13.14 15.52 11.30
CA LEU A 253 13.18 14.23 11.98
C LEU A 253 14.56 13.95 12.57
N THR A 254 15.65 14.30 11.89
CA THR A 254 17.02 14.18 12.40
C THR A 254 17.20 15.02 13.67
N LYS A 255 16.66 16.25 13.69
CA LYS A 255 16.69 17.07 14.92
C LYS A 255 15.94 16.41 16.09
N LEU A 256 14.79 15.78 15.82
CA LEU A 256 14.05 15.05 16.84
C LEU A 256 14.84 13.84 17.38
N LEU A 257 15.49 13.07 16.50
CA LEU A 257 16.30 11.91 16.88
C LEU A 257 17.49 12.30 17.78
N ASN A 258 18.10 13.46 17.55
CA ASN A 258 19.24 13.95 18.34
C ASN A 258 18.83 14.46 19.75
N GLN A 259 17.52 14.52 20.06
CA GLN A 259 16.97 14.94 21.36
C GLN A 259 16.61 13.75 22.27
N ILE A 260 16.73 12.54 21.78
CA ILE A 260 16.41 11.28 22.48
C ILE A 260 17.70 10.59 22.92
#